data_5142546f47aef16cfae83ddb8d9f8d33
#
_entry.id   5142546f47aef16cfae83ddb8d9f8d33
#
_cell.length_a   1.000
_cell.length_b   1.000
_cell.length_c   1.000
_cell.angle_alpha   90.00
_cell.angle_beta   90.00
_cell.angle_gamma   90.00
#
_symmetry.space_group_name_H-M   'P 1'
#
loop_
_entity.id
_entity.type
_entity.pdbx_description
1 polymer ?
#
loop_
_entity_poly.entity_id
_entity_poly.type
_entity_poly.pdbx_seq_one_letter_code
_entity_poly.pdbx_strand_id
1 'polypeptide(L)'
;MRDFKMKKMSYFKKKGDSYIIFTAIGLILSLAMVVLIMTIILIKGLGFFWPSDLIHIKLNDGQSYLGEKWAEKDKYTLDETGNRSVYQEIQLKIGNRDLYGLDFKWFKEENIVETDFPEHAIVFERLGYGNFYGFIEKLNVIDNKVENKNEADYANVEVAHEKALRNYNTIKDLEEEINELNAPLTELQREISLLQIKGDKRTKIEQEQFESLQKKEERLSAEITPKYNELMSQLENLYVENQSIYVIVMTADKREKQIQLADVVRFYQPNDMNVFEKSWLYSKKFWEFVSAEPRESNTEGGVFPAIFGTVMMVLLMSIAVVPFGVLAAIYLNEYAKQGAIIRMIRL
;
A
#
# COMPACT_ATOMS: atom_id res chain seq x y z
N MET A 1 -27.33 -27.25 -58.19
CA MET A 1 -26.70 -27.15 -56.86
C MET A 1 -25.22 -26.74 -56.90
N ARG A 2 -24.60 -26.51 -58.05
CA ARG A 2 -23.22 -26.09 -58.23
C ARG A 2 -23.01 -24.55 -58.33
N ASP A 3 -24.06 -23.81 -58.74
CA ASP A 3 -23.91 -22.35 -58.95
C ASP A 3 -23.99 -21.49 -57.69
N PHE A 4 -24.48 -22.02 -56.57
CA PHE A 4 -24.60 -21.26 -55.33
C PHE A 4 -23.29 -21.14 -54.54
N LYS A 5 -22.35 -22.05 -54.78
CA LYS A 5 -21.04 -22.06 -54.10
C LYS A 5 -20.01 -21.10 -54.70
N MET A 6 -20.13 -20.81 -55.99
CA MET A 6 -19.16 -19.92 -56.65
C MET A 6 -19.47 -18.42 -56.48
N LYS A 7 -20.73 -18.05 -56.24
CA LYS A 7 -21.12 -16.64 -56.01
C LYS A 7 -20.66 -16.08 -54.66
N LYS A 8 -20.44 -16.95 -53.66
CA LYS A 8 -19.95 -16.55 -52.32
C LYS A 8 -18.45 -16.26 -52.28
N MET A 9 -17.65 -16.83 -53.16
CA MET A 9 -16.20 -16.59 -53.19
C MET A 9 -15.79 -15.32 -54.00
N SER A 10 -16.69 -14.82 -54.84
CA SER A 10 -16.44 -13.64 -55.67
C SER A 10 -16.58 -12.29 -54.91
N TYR A 11 -17.23 -12.30 -53.74
CA TYR A 11 -17.41 -11.08 -52.94
C TYR A 11 -16.13 -10.65 -52.21
N PHE A 12 -15.15 -11.55 -52.02
CA PHE A 12 -13.90 -11.31 -51.29
C PHE A 12 -12.73 -10.81 -52.17
N LYS A 13 -12.93 -10.48 -53.45
CA LYS A 13 -11.88 -10.08 -54.36
C LYS A 13 -12.11 -8.70 -55.01
N LYS A 14 -12.64 -7.71 -54.29
CA LYS A 14 -12.54 -6.32 -54.72
C LYS A 14 -11.19 -5.75 -54.30
N LYS A 15 -10.54 -5.00 -55.27
CA LYS A 15 -9.26 -4.30 -55.07
C LYS A 15 -9.39 -3.38 -53.85
N GLY A 16 -8.79 -3.73 -52.73
CA GLY A 16 -8.90 -3.02 -51.45
C GLY A 16 -9.17 -3.93 -50.23
N ASP A 17 -9.86 -5.05 -50.44
CA ASP A 17 -10.23 -5.94 -49.33
C ASP A 17 -9.04 -6.57 -48.62
N SER A 18 -7.91 -6.76 -49.32
CA SER A 18 -6.68 -7.27 -48.71
C SER A 18 -6.12 -6.32 -47.65
N TYR A 19 -6.13 -5.02 -47.88
CA TYR A 19 -5.65 -4.03 -46.90
C TYR A 19 -6.58 -3.95 -45.69
N ILE A 20 -7.89 -4.05 -45.90
CA ILE A 20 -8.90 -4.08 -44.84
C ILE A 20 -8.70 -5.34 -43.96
N ILE A 21 -8.42 -6.49 -44.59
CA ILE A 21 -8.15 -7.74 -43.88
C ILE A 21 -6.85 -7.61 -43.05
N PHE A 22 -5.78 -7.05 -43.63
CA PHE A 22 -4.51 -6.85 -42.91
C PHE A 22 -4.65 -5.88 -41.74
N THR A 23 -5.38 -4.78 -41.92
CA THR A 23 -5.64 -3.83 -40.84
C THR A 23 -6.52 -4.42 -39.77
N ALA A 24 -7.54 -5.21 -40.14
CA ALA A 24 -8.39 -5.92 -39.19
C ALA A 24 -7.62 -6.98 -38.39
N ILE A 25 -6.74 -7.75 -39.04
CA ILE A 25 -5.84 -8.70 -38.36
C ILE A 25 -4.90 -7.97 -37.40
N GLY A 26 -4.30 -6.85 -37.84
CA GLY A 26 -3.45 -6.02 -36.99
C GLY A 26 -4.18 -5.49 -35.76
N LEU A 27 -5.41 -5.02 -35.94
CA LEU A 27 -6.26 -4.55 -34.85
C LEU A 27 -6.62 -5.68 -33.85
N ILE A 28 -7.04 -6.85 -34.36
CA ILE A 28 -7.34 -8.01 -33.55
C ILE A 28 -6.10 -8.46 -32.75
N LEU A 29 -4.93 -8.52 -33.39
CA LEU A 29 -3.69 -8.89 -32.74
C LEU A 29 -3.32 -7.90 -31.63
N SER A 30 -3.42 -6.60 -31.92
CA SER A 30 -3.17 -5.54 -30.95
C SER A 30 -4.11 -5.64 -29.75
N LEU A 31 -5.41 -5.83 -29.99
CA LEU A 31 -6.39 -5.98 -28.92
C LEU A 31 -6.14 -7.26 -28.10
N ALA A 32 -5.85 -8.38 -28.79
CA ALA A 32 -5.51 -9.64 -28.10
C ALA A 32 -4.26 -9.50 -27.23
N MET A 33 -3.25 -8.76 -27.68
CA MET A 33 -2.03 -8.49 -26.91
C MET A 33 -2.32 -7.64 -25.66
N VAL A 34 -3.16 -6.62 -25.77
CA VAL A 34 -3.59 -5.80 -24.62
C VAL A 34 -4.35 -6.65 -23.60
N VAL A 35 -5.33 -7.45 -24.07
CA VAL A 35 -6.10 -8.35 -23.19
C VAL A 35 -5.18 -9.37 -22.52
N LEU A 36 -4.23 -9.95 -23.25
CA LEU A 36 -3.26 -10.90 -22.69
C LEU A 36 -2.42 -10.27 -21.58
N ILE A 37 -1.86 -9.08 -21.83
CA ILE A 37 -1.06 -8.36 -20.83
C ILE A 37 -1.91 -8.04 -19.59
N MET A 38 -3.12 -7.50 -19.77
CA MET A 38 -4.02 -7.23 -18.65
C MET A 38 -4.37 -8.49 -17.86
N THR A 39 -4.61 -9.61 -18.56
CA THR A 39 -4.91 -10.89 -17.91
C THR A 39 -3.72 -11.38 -17.06
N ILE A 40 -2.49 -11.29 -17.59
CA ILE A 40 -1.28 -11.67 -16.85
C ILE A 40 -1.11 -10.79 -15.60
N ILE A 41 -1.29 -9.47 -15.72
CA ILE A 41 -1.19 -8.53 -14.60
C ILE A 41 -2.25 -8.86 -13.54
N LEU A 42 -3.49 -9.12 -13.94
CA LEU A 42 -4.56 -9.47 -13.02
C LEU A 42 -4.28 -10.79 -12.28
N ILE A 43 -3.91 -11.85 -13.00
CA ILE A 43 -3.64 -13.16 -12.39
C ILE A 43 -2.47 -13.06 -11.39
N LYS A 44 -1.37 -12.41 -11.78
CA LYS A 44 -0.19 -12.25 -10.91
C LYS A 44 -0.44 -11.30 -9.75
N GLY A 45 -1.15 -10.18 -10.00
CA GLY A 45 -1.47 -9.19 -8.98
C GLY A 45 -2.47 -9.70 -7.95
N LEU A 46 -3.54 -10.37 -8.39
CA LEU A 46 -4.53 -10.92 -7.48
C LEU A 46 -3.95 -12.02 -6.58
N GLY A 47 -3.03 -12.84 -7.08
CA GLY A 47 -2.37 -13.87 -6.27
C GLY A 47 -1.56 -13.32 -5.08
N PHE A 48 -1.15 -12.05 -5.14
CA PHE A 48 -0.36 -11.40 -4.08
C PHE A 48 -1.10 -11.28 -2.74
N PHE A 49 -2.42 -11.13 -2.77
CA PHE A 49 -3.22 -10.94 -1.55
C PHE A 49 -3.58 -12.24 -0.82
N TRP A 50 -3.31 -13.40 -1.45
CA TRP A 50 -3.63 -14.69 -0.84
C TRP A 50 -2.71 -14.96 0.36
N PRO A 51 -3.27 -15.27 1.55
CA PRO A 51 -2.46 -15.61 2.71
C PRO A 51 -1.71 -16.93 2.47
N SER A 52 -0.39 -16.85 2.28
CA SER A 52 0.45 -18.02 2.09
C SER A 52 0.77 -18.69 3.41
N ASP A 53 0.94 -20.02 3.38
CA ASP A 53 1.35 -20.76 4.56
C ASP A 53 2.79 -20.40 4.96
N LEU A 54 3.05 -20.37 6.26
CA LEU A 54 4.39 -20.18 6.80
C LEU A 54 5.13 -21.51 6.85
N ILE A 55 6.31 -21.52 6.26
CA ILE A 55 7.20 -22.66 6.24
C ILE A 55 8.36 -22.39 7.20
N HIS A 56 8.58 -23.30 8.13
CA HIS A 56 9.76 -23.32 8.96
C HIS A 56 10.79 -24.24 8.34
N ILE A 57 11.98 -23.74 8.05
CA ILE A 57 13.11 -24.50 7.54
C ILE A 57 14.26 -24.49 8.52
N LYS A 58 14.92 -25.65 8.66
CA LYS A 58 16.15 -25.81 9.42
C LYS A 58 17.28 -26.21 8.47
N LEU A 59 18.38 -25.48 8.56
CA LEU A 59 19.54 -25.71 7.74
C LEU A 59 20.55 -26.62 8.41
N ASN A 60 21.45 -27.20 7.60
CA ASN A 60 22.54 -28.07 8.04
C ASN A 60 23.56 -27.38 8.98
N ASP A 61 23.64 -26.03 8.94
CA ASP A 61 24.45 -25.21 9.86
C ASP A 61 23.77 -24.93 11.21
N GLY A 62 22.56 -25.46 11.42
CA GLY A 62 21.74 -25.27 12.63
C GLY A 62 20.92 -24.01 12.66
N GLN A 63 21.01 -23.13 11.63
CA GLN A 63 20.14 -21.96 11.53
C GLN A 63 18.71 -22.38 11.16
N SER A 64 17.73 -21.66 11.68
CA SER A 64 16.31 -21.86 11.38
C SER A 64 15.69 -20.57 10.88
N TYR A 65 14.80 -20.70 9.90
CA TYR A 65 14.06 -19.57 9.34
C TYR A 65 12.58 -19.91 9.20
N LEU A 66 11.73 -18.91 9.45
CA LEU A 66 10.29 -18.97 9.23
C LEU A 66 9.94 -17.94 8.15
N GLY A 67 9.12 -18.32 7.18
CA GLY A 67 8.73 -17.40 6.12
C GLY A 67 7.72 -17.99 5.14
N GLU A 68 7.29 -17.18 4.19
CA GLU A 68 6.42 -17.58 3.09
C GLU A 68 7.26 -18.06 1.90
N LYS A 69 6.90 -19.17 1.25
CA LYS A 69 7.54 -19.61 0.00
C LYS A 69 7.19 -18.62 -1.11
N TRP A 70 8.20 -17.92 -1.63
CA TRP A 70 8.01 -16.87 -2.63
C TRP A 70 8.30 -17.32 -4.06
N ALA A 71 9.40 -18.01 -4.24
CA ALA A 71 9.83 -18.51 -5.54
C ALA A 71 10.71 -19.76 -5.42
N GLU A 72 10.82 -20.48 -6.52
CA GLU A 72 11.70 -21.63 -6.68
C GLU A 72 12.39 -21.54 -8.04
N LYS A 73 13.68 -21.83 -8.08
CA LYS A 73 14.47 -21.76 -9.31
C LYS A 73 15.52 -22.87 -9.37
N ASP A 74 15.60 -23.47 -10.55
CA ASP A 74 16.74 -24.33 -10.88
C ASP A 74 17.92 -23.45 -11.26
N LYS A 75 19.06 -23.69 -10.63
CA LYS A 75 20.35 -23.08 -10.97
C LYS A 75 21.34 -24.12 -11.43
N TYR A 76 22.28 -23.65 -12.22
CA TYR A 76 23.34 -24.48 -12.75
C TYR A 76 24.68 -24.07 -12.14
N THR A 77 25.45 -25.04 -11.66
CA THR A 77 26.86 -24.85 -11.32
C THR A 77 27.71 -25.69 -12.23
N LEU A 78 28.92 -25.22 -12.46
CA LEU A 78 29.96 -26.04 -13.18
C LEU A 78 30.87 -26.60 -12.11
N ASP A 79 31.07 -27.91 -12.14
CA ASP A 79 32.10 -28.57 -11.33
C ASP A 79 33.49 -28.25 -11.85
N GLU A 80 34.52 -28.62 -11.11
CA GLU A 80 35.94 -28.43 -11.50
C GLU A 80 36.30 -29.13 -12.83
N THR A 81 35.47 -30.06 -13.29
CA THR A 81 35.64 -30.81 -14.55
C THR A 81 34.80 -30.22 -15.70
N GLY A 82 34.06 -29.13 -15.48
CA GLY A 82 33.23 -28.46 -16.47
C GLY A 82 31.87 -29.10 -16.73
N ASN A 83 31.45 -30.09 -15.93
CA ASN A 83 30.12 -30.67 -16.02
C ASN A 83 29.11 -29.75 -15.34
N ARG A 84 27.91 -29.64 -15.95
CA ARG A 84 26.79 -28.91 -15.36
C ARG A 84 26.08 -29.79 -14.35
N SER A 85 26.03 -29.35 -13.09
CA SER A 85 25.12 -29.87 -12.09
C SER A 85 23.99 -28.89 -11.88
N VAL A 86 22.76 -29.42 -11.78
CA VAL A 86 21.55 -28.62 -11.48
C VAL A 86 21.30 -28.73 -9.99
N TYR A 87 21.04 -27.60 -9.35
CA TYR A 87 20.57 -27.56 -7.98
C TYR A 87 19.37 -26.62 -7.85
N GLN A 88 18.48 -26.91 -6.92
CA GLN A 88 17.29 -26.11 -6.67
C GLN A 88 17.54 -25.10 -5.56
N GLU A 89 17.05 -23.88 -5.76
CA GLU A 89 17.01 -22.85 -4.73
C GLU A 89 15.57 -22.42 -4.48
N ILE A 90 15.23 -22.31 -3.21
CA ILE A 90 13.94 -21.80 -2.74
C ILE A 90 14.16 -20.40 -2.17
N GLN A 91 13.34 -19.45 -2.60
CA GLN A 91 13.28 -18.13 -2.00
C GLN A 91 12.18 -18.08 -0.97
N LEU A 92 12.52 -17.72 0.24
CA LEU A 92 11.54 -17.40 1.29
C LEU A 92 11.49 -15.89 1.50
N LYS A 93 10.27 -15.39 1.69
CA LYS A 93 10.03 -14.10 2.32
C LYS A 93 10.13 -14.34 3.82
N ILE A 94 11.28 -14.03 4.40
CA ILE A 94 11.57 -14.25 5.82
C ILE A 94 11.10 -13.10 6.70
N GLY A 95 10.70 -11.96 6.10
CA GLY A 95 10.25 -10.78 6.83
C GLY A 95 11.25 -10.31 7.87
N ASN A 96 10.73 -9.79 9.00
CA ASN A 96 11.56 -9.44 10.17
C ASN A 96 12.73 -8.51 9.80
N ARG A 97 12.49 -7.57 8.87
CA ARG A 97 13.51 -6.71 8.27
C ARG A 97 14.32 -5.91 9.31
N ASP A 98 13.70 -5.57 10.41
CA ASP A 98 14.32 -4.90 11.56
C ASP A 98 15.31 -5.79 12.34
N LEU A 99 15.27 -7.11 12.14
CA LEU A 99 16.22 -8.08 12.74
C LEU A 99 17.22 -8.63 11.72
N TYR A 100 16.78 -8.88 10.49
CA TYR A 100 17.58 -9.53 9.45
C TYR A 100 18.17 -8.56 8.42
N GLY A 101 17.65 -7.32 8.34
CA GLY A 101 18.06 -6.31 7.35
C GLY A 101 17.54 -6.56 5.93
N LEU A 102 16.82 -7.68 5.70
CA LEU A 102 16.29 -8.06 4.39
C LEU A 102 14.99 -8.85 4.54
N ASP A 103 14.10 -8.74 3.55
CA ASP A 103 12.81 -9.43 3.53
C ASP A 103 12.88 -10.81 2.86
N PHE A 104 13.79 -11.00 1.91
CA PHE A 104 13.87 -12.20 1.09
C PHE A 104 15.25 -12.84 1.18
N LYS A 105 15.29 -14.17 1.29
CA LYS A 105 16.53 -14.95 1.29
C LYS A 105 16.38 -16.19 0.44
N TRP A 106 17.44 -16.51 -0.33
CA TRP A 106 17.54 -17.73 -1.11
C TRP A 106 18.23 -18.81 -0.31
N PHE A 107 17.70 -20.02 -0.37
CA PHE A 107 18.24 -21.21 0.27
C PHE A 107 18.40 -22.31 -0.75
N LYS A 108 19.56 -22.97 -0.76
CA LYS A 108 19.74 -24.17 -1.55
C LYS A 108 18.98 -25.32 -0.88
N GLU A 109 18.21 -26.08 -1.67
CA GLU A 109 17.41 -27.18 -1.15
C GLU A 109 18.27 -28.25 -0.46
N GLU A 110 19.47 -28.52 -0.98
CA GLU A 110 20.48 -29.45 -0.39
C GLU A 110 20.91 -29.08 1.03
N ASN A 111 20.77 -27.80 1.43
CA ASN A 111 21.13 -27.31 2.76
C ASN A 111 19.98 -27.39 3.75
N ILE A 112 18.76 -27.71 3.30
CA ILE A 112 17.58 -27.80 4.13
C ILE A 112 17.49 -29.23 4.68
N VAL A 113 17.58 -29.36 6.00
CA VAL A 113 17.53 -30.66 6.68
C VAL A 113 16.09 -31.02 7.08
N GLU A 114 15.30 -30.01 7.44
CA GLU A 114 13.95 -30.21 7.95
C GLU A 114 13.04 -29.09 7.44
N THR A 115 11.81 -29.43 7.10
CA THR A 115 10.76 -28.49 6.69
C THR A 115 9.48 -28.88 7.37
N ASP A 116 8.86 -27.96 8.10
CA ASP A 116 7.59 -28.14 8.76
C ASP A 116 6.68 -26.90 8.59
N PHE A 117 5.40 -27.05 8.93
CA PHE A 117 4.36 -26.02 8.84
C PHE A 117 3.73 -25.85 10.23
N PRO A 118 4.35 -25.07 11.11
CA PRO A 118 3.87 -24.95 12.49
C PRO A 118 2.52 -24.21 12.53
N GLU A 119 1.52 -24.84 13.15
CA GLU A 119 0.15 -24.31 13.23
C GLU A 119 0.10 -22.96 13.97
N HIS A 120 0.92 -22.79 15.02
CA HIS A 120 0.93 -21.59 15.84
C HIS A 120 1.86 -20.47 15.32
N ALA A 121 2.40 -20.61 14.11
CA ALA A 121 3.16 -19.55 13.48
C ALA A 121 2.25 -18.38 13.09
N ILE A 122 2.66 -17.16 13.43
CA ILE A 122 1.87 -15.94 13.23
C ILE A 122 2.56 -15.00 12.29
N VAL A 123 1.75 -14.34 11.46
CA VAL A 123 2.10 -13.16 10.65
C VAL A 123 1.59 -11.92 11.37
N PHE A 124 2.46 -10.97 11.65
CA PHE A 124 2.11 -9.61 12.06
C PHE A 124 2.35 -8.67 10.87
N GLU A 125 1.29 -8.15 10.28
CA GLU A 125 1.38 -7.07 9.28
C GLU A 125 1.51 -5.74 10.02
N ARG A 126 2.65 -5.06 9.89
CA ARG A 126 2.97 -3.86 10.63
C ARG A 126 2.83 -2.59 9.78
N LEU A 127 2.71 -1.44 10.43
CA LEU A 127 2.71 -0.14 9.76
C LEU A 127 4.07 0.20 9.14
N GLY A 128 5.15 -0.30 9.74
CA GLY A 128 6.52 -0.14 9.26
C GLY A 128 7.32 -1.43 9.35
N TYR A 129 8.45 -1.51 8.65
CA TYR A 129 9.35 -2.68 8.59
C TYR A 129 8.78 -3.95 7.96
N GLY A 130 7.60 -3.88 7.34
CA GLY A 130 6.96 -5.03 6.68
C GLY A 130 6.45 -6.09 7.65
N ASN A 131 6.21 -7.30 7.13
CA ASN A 131 5.68 -8.41 7.90
C ASN A 131 6.70 -8.93 8.91
N PHE A 132 6.21 -9.30 10.09
CA PHE A 132 6.97 -10.04 11.08
C PHE A 132 6.40 -11.45 11.24
N TYR A 133 7.28 -12.46 11.21
CA TYR A 133 6.94 -13.88 11.37
C TYR A 133 7.56 -14.42 12.65
N GLY A 134 6.76 -15.13 13.45
CA GLY A 134 7.26 -15.71 14.69
C GLY A 134 6.17 -16.42 15.48
N PHE A 135 6.45 -16.64 16.75
CA PHE A 135 5.58 -17.30 17.72
C PHE A 135 5.35 -16.35 18.89
N ILE A 136 4.11 -16.20 19.34
CA ILE A 136 3.80 -15.39 20.53
C ILE A 136 4.40 -16.08 21.75
N GLU A 137 5.16 -15.33 22.54
CA GLU A 137 5.74 -15.83 23.79
C GLU A 137 5.09 -15.19 25.02
N LYS A 138 4.93 -13.87 24.99
CA LYS A 138 4.36 -13.11 26.12
C LYS A 138 3.53 -11.96 25.62
N LEU A 139 2.47 -11.64 26.33
CA LEU A 139 1.65 -10.46 26.13
C LEU A 139 1.80 -9.54 27.34
N ASN A 140 2.02 -8.25 27.10
CA ASN A 140 1.97 -7.22 28.13
C ASN A 140 0.80 -6.27 27.87
N VAL A 141 -0.12 -6.21 28.82
CA VAL A 141 -1.28 -5.31 28.76
C VAL A 141 -1.59 -4.81 30.17
N ILE A 142 -1.75 -3.51 30.32
CA ILE A 142 -2.30 -2.93 31.54
C ILE A 142 -3.82 -2.88 31.37
N ASP A 143 -4.51 -4.00 31.60
CA ASP A 143 -5.98 -4.05 31.57
C ASP A 143 -6.52 -5.04 32.60
N ASN A 144 -7.66 -4.65 33.20
CA ASN A 144 -8.38 -5.49 34.14
C ASN A 144 -9.29 -6.55 33.47
N LYS A 145 -9.42 -6.48 32.14
CA LYS A 145 -10.26 -7.38 31.34
C LYS A 145 -9.49 -8.56 30.73
N VAL A 146 -8.17 -8.52 30.73
CA VAL A 146 -7.34 -9.65 30.27
C VAL A 146 -7.15 -10.56 31.47
N GLU A 147 -7.84 -11.68 31.47
CA GLU A 147 -7.85 -12.69 32.58
C GLU A 147 -6.46 -13.28 32.63
N ASN A 148 -5.54 -13.44 32.51
CA ASN A 148 -4.17 -13.94 32.60
C ASN A 148 -3.18 -13.07 31.86
N LYS A 149 -2.73 -12.00 32.48
CA LYS A 149 -1.81 -10.98 31.91
C LYS A 149 -0.50 -11.53 31.31
N ASN A 150 -0.18 -12.79 31.54
CA ASN A 150 1.04 -13.45 31.05
C ASN A 150 0.76 -14.61 30.08
N GLU A 151 -0.49 -15.00 29.87
CA GLU A 151 -0.83 -16.08 28.96
C GLU A 151 -0.98 -15.51 27.54
N ALA A 152 0.00 -15.81 26.72
CA ALA A 152 0.10 -15.35 25.33
C ALA A 152 -0.81 -16.18 24.41
N ASP A 153 -2.09 -16.29 24.78
CA ASP A 153 -3.09 -16.89 23.91
C ASP A 153 -3.49 -15.91 22.79
N TYR A 154 -3.76 -16.44 21.62
CA TYR A 154 -4.18 -15.67 20.43
C TYR A 154 -5.37 -14.75 20.74
N ALA A 155 -6.39 -15.26 21.47
CA ALA A 155 -7.57 -14.49 21.83
C ALA A 155 -7.24 -13.27 22.72
N ASN A 156 -6.31 -13.42 23.66
CA ASN A 156 -5.88 -12.33 24.53
C ASN A 156 -5.13 -11.24 23.72
N VAL A 157 -4.32 -11.65 22.75
CA VAL A 157 -3.62 -10.72 21.85
C VAL A 157 -4.62 -9.98 20.97
N GLU A 158 -5.70 -10.63 20.51
CA GLU A 158 -6.76 -9.99 19.73
C GLU A 158 -7.47 -8.88 20.53
N VAL A 159 -7.87 -9.16 21.77
CA VAL A 159 -8.48 -8.16 22.66
C VAL A 159 -7.53 -6.98 22.93
N ALA A 160 -6.26 -7.28 23.18
CA ALA A 160 -5.24 -6.27 23.39
C ALA A 160 -4.99 -5.41 22.16
N HIS A 161 -4.96 -6.02 20.98
CA HIS A 161 -4.82 -5.32 19.71
C HIS A 161 -6.01 -4.41 19.42
N GLU A 162 -7.24 -4.88 19.64
CA GLU A 162 -8.42 -4.01 19.51
C GLU A 162 -8.36 -2.80 20.45
N LYS A 163 -7.86 -2.98 21.67
CA LYS A 163 -7.66 -1.87 22.61
C LYS A 163 -6.61 -0.90 22.08
N ALA A 164 -5.47 -1.41 21.61
CA ALA A 164 -4.40 -0.60 21.05
C ALA A 164 -4.86 0.20 19.82
N LEU A 165 -5.67 -0.39 18.95
CA LEU A 165 -6.26 0.30 17.80
C LEU A 165 -7.28 1.37 18.22
N ARG A 166 -8.13 1.11 19.23
CA ARG A 166 -9.03 2.14 19.77
C ARG A 166 -8.24 3.33 20.31
N ASN A 167 -7.21 3.07 21.12
CA ASN A 167 -6.34 4.13 21.63
C ASN A 167 -5.66 4.90 20.51
N TYR A 168 -5.14 4.21 19.48
CA TYR A 168 -4.53 4.83 18.30
C TYR A 168 -5.50 5.77 17.56
N ASN A 169 -6.74 5.35 17.34
CA ASN A 169 -7.76 6.19 16.71
C ASN A 169 -8.09 7.41 17.58
N THR A 170 -8.25 7.21 18.90
CA THR A 170 -8.50 8.32 19.82
C THR A 170 -7.33 9.31 19.88
N ILE A 171 -6.10 8.82 19.82
CA ILE A 171 -4.88 9.66 19.71
C ILE A 171 -4.95 10.53 18.45
N LYS A 172 -5.29 9.93 17.31
CA LYS A 172 -5.41 10.64 16.03
C LYS A 172 -6.50 11.72 16.09
N ASP A 173 -7.65 11.41 16.65
CA ASP A 173 -8.75 12.36 16.81
C ASP A 173 -8.35 13.54 17.72
N LEU A 174 -7.63 13.27 18.81
CA LEU A 174 -7.11 14.31 19.71
C LEU A 174 -6.03 15.17 19.03
N GLU A 175 -5.16 14.58 18.23
CA GLU A 175 -4.16 15.33 17.45
C GLU A 175 -4.83 16.26 16.45
N GLU A 176 -5.91 15.81 15.79
CA GLU A 176 -6.70 16.64 14.87
C GLU A 176 -7.39 17.79 15.63
N GLU A 177 -8.03 17.52 16.78
CA GLU A 177 -8.65 18.55 17.63
C GLU A 177 -7.60 19.59 18.10
N ILE A 178 -6.42 19.15 18.51
CA ILE A 178 -5.31 20.04 18.89
C ILE A 178 -4.84 20.91 17.72
N ASN A 179 -4.74 20.33 16.53
CA ASN A 179 -4.34 21.04 15.32
C ASN A 179 -5.40 22.10 14.93
N GLU A 180 -6.68 21.74 14.97
CA GLU A 180 -7.77 22.67 14.70
C GLU A 180 -7.80 23.82 15.73
N LEU A 181 -7.61 23.50 17.00
CA LEU A 181 -7.55 24.48 18.08
C LEU A 181 -6.40 25.48 17.89
N ASN A 182 -5.25 25.01 17.41
CA ASN A 182 -4.07 25.83 17.19
C ASN A 182 -4.03 26.55 15.83
N ALA A 183 -4.85 26.15 14.85
CA ALA A 183 -4.83 26.73 13.51
C ALA A 183 -4.99 28.24 13.48
N PRO A 184 -5.94 28.86 14.21
CA PRO A 184 -6.09 30.32 14.24
C PRO A 184 -4.88 31.05 14.83
N LEU A 185 -4.23 30.44 15.85
CA LEU A 185 -3.02 30.98 16.46
C LEU A 185 -1.83 30.94 15.50
N THR A 186 -1.67 29.82 14.79
CA THR A 186 -0.64 29.63 13.77
C THR A 186 -0.77 30.65 12.64
N GLU A 187 -1.99 30.93 12.17
CA GLU A 187 -2.24 31.91 11.12
C GLU A 187 -1.88 33.33 11.60
N LEU A 188 -2.28 33.70 12.83
CA LEU A 188 -1.89 34.96 13.44
C LEU A 188 -0.38 35.13 13.56
N GLN A 189 0.32 34.09 14.01
CA GLN A 189 1.76 34.08 14.12
C GLN A 189 2.43 34.22 12.77
N ARG A 190 1.87 33.63 11.71
CA ARG A 190 2.34 33.81 10.33
C ARG A 190 2.23 35.27 9.90
N GLU A 191 1.08 35.92 10.13
CA GLU A 191 0.87 37.33 9.79
C GLU A 191 1.85 38.24 10.56
N ILE A 192 2.01 38.01 11.88
CA ILE A 192 2.97 38.72 12.73
C ILE A 192 4.39 38.54 12.20
N SER A 193 4.78 37.33 11.84
CA SER A 193 6.12 37.03 11.32
C SER A 193 6.41 37.79 10.00
N LEU A 194 5.43 37.89 9.09
CA LEU A 194 5.56 38.65 7.85
C LEU A 194 5.81 40.15 8.09
N LEU A 195 5.16 40.73 9.10
CA LEU A 195 5.39 42.12 9.49
C LEU A 195 6.70 42.26 10.27
N GLN A 196 7.09 41.28 11.05
CA GLN A 196 8.35 41.27 11.83
C GLN A 196 9.58 41.28 10.92
N ILE A 197 9.56 40.56 9.80
CA ILE A 197 10.65 40.53 8.81
C ILE A 197 10.95 41.94 8.24
N LYS A 198 9.93 42.82 8.14
CA LYS A 198 10.13 44.19 7.66
C LYS A 198 10.90 45.07 8.62
N GLY A 199 10.98 44.73 9.91
CA GLY A 199 11.73 45.47 10.93
C GLY A 199 11.43 46.95 10.94
N ASP A 200 12.46 47.79 10.95
CA ASP A 200 12.34 49.26 10.96
C ASP A 200 11.80 49.87 9.67
N LYS A 201 11.61 49.09 8.62
CA LYS A 201 11.01 49.53 7.35
C LYS A 201 9.48 49.50 7.36
N ARG A 202 8.85 49.16 8.47
CA ARG A 202 7.38 49.19 8.59
C ARG A 202 6.87 50.63 8.47
N THR A 203 5.77 50.78 7.74
CA THR A 203 4.99 52.04 7.74
C THR A 203 4.27 52.19 9.09
N LYS A 204 3.80 53.41 9.41
CA LYS A 204 3.00 53.63 10.64
C LYS A 204 1.79 52.72 10.71
N ILE A 205 1.10 52.50 9.59
CA ILE A 205 -0.10 51.64 9.51
C ILE A 205 0.31 50.17 9.79
N GLU A 206 1.41 49.71 9.23
CA GLU A 206 1.94 48.35 9.47
C GLU A 206 2.39 48.14 10.91
N GLN A 207 2.91 49.19 11.54
CA GLN A 207 3.28 49.15 12.95
C GLN A 207 2.04 49.04 13.87
N GLU A 208 0.98 49.82 13.62
CA GLU A 208 -0.28 49.72 14.34
C GLU A 208 -0.93 48.34 14.12
N GLN A 209 -0.88 47.79 12.90
CA GLN A 209 -1.33 46.45 12.59
C GLN A 209 -0.55 45.40 13.39
N PHE A 210 0.78 45.48 13.41
CA PHE A 210 1.64 44.56 14.14
C PHE A 210 1.30 44.53 15.65
N GLU A 211 1.15 45.70 16.29
CA GLU A 211 0.76 45.78 17.69
C GLU A 211 -0.64 45.27 17.97
N SER A 212 -1.57 45.48 17.05
CA SER A 212 -2.94 44.92 17.16
C SER A 212 -2.98 43.42 17.04
N LEU A 213 -2.19 42.84 16.12
CA LEU A 213 -2.08 41.40 15.93
C LEU A 213 -1.40 40.72 17.13
N GLN A 214 -0.35 41.33 17.69
CA GLN A 214 0.28 40.83 18.91
C GLN A 214 -0.69 40.77 20.09
N LYS A 215 -1.47 41.82 20.31
CA LYS A 215 -2.53 41.82 21.36
C LYS A 215 -3.61 40.76 21.12
N LYS A 216 -3.94 40.53 19.85
CA LYS A 216 -4.90 39.48 19.47
C LYS A 216 -4.32 38.09 19.71
N GLU A 217 -3.05 37.88 19.36
CA GLU A 217 -2.33 36.63 19.62
C GLU A 217 -2.28 36.31 21.12
N GLU A 218 -1.91 37.31 21.93
CA GLU A 218 -1.81 37.14 23.38
C GLU A 218 -3.17 36.76 24.02
N ARG A 219 -4.26 37.38 23.58
CA ARG A 219 -5.62 37.04 24.04
C ARG A 219 -6.02 35.65 23.60
N LEU A 220 -5.84 35.33 22.32
CA LEU A 220 -6.21 34.03 21.77
C LEU A 220 -5.37 32.90 22.40
N SER A 221 -4.07 33.13 22.61
CA SER A 221 -3.18 32.19 23.31
C SER A 221 -3.67 31.94 24.73
N ALA A 222 -4.05 32.98 25.47
CA ALA A 222 -4.55 32.82 26.83
C ALA A 222 -5.90 32.06 26.88
N GLU A 223 -6.75 32.23 25.86
CA GLU A 223 -8.02 31.53 25.74
C GLU A 223 -7.83 30.03 25.40
N ILE A 224 -6.90 29.71 24.48
CA ILE A 224 -6.64 28.36 23.98
C ILE A 224 -5.84 27.52 24.99
N THR A 225 -4.89 28.10 25.69
CA THR A 225 -3.93 27.39 26.56
C THR A 225 -4.58 26.41 27.55
N PRO A 226 -5.66 26.72 28.26
CA PRO A 226 -6.26 25.78 29.19
C PRO A 226 -6.77 24.50 28.50
N LYS A 227 -7.48 24.66 27.37
CA LYS A 227 -8.01 23.53 26.59
C LYS A 227 -6.89 22.73 25.94
N TYR A 228 -5.88 23.39 25.41
CA TYR A 228 -4.68 22.77 24.85
C TYR A 228 -3.98 21.88 25.89
N ASN A 229 -3.77 22.39 27.11
CA ASN A 229 -3.13 21.64 28.18
C ASN A 229 -3.97 20.41 28.60
N GLU A 230 -5.30 20.54 28.63
CA GLU A 230 -6.18 19.42 28.91
C GLU A 230 -6.06 18.33 27.84
N LEU A 231 -6.14 18.69 26.54
CA LEU A 231 -6.01 17.75 25.43
C LEU A 231 -4.62 17.09 25.40
N MET A 232 -3.57 17.85 25.63
CA MET A 232 -2.20 17.33 25.68
C MET A 232 -2.01 16.33 26.84
N SER A 233 -2.61 16.58 28.00
CA SER A 233 -2.56 15.63 29.10
C SER A 233 -3.30 14.32 28.80
N GLN A 234 -4.45 14.40 28.12
CA GLN A 234 -5.18 13.21 27.66
C GLN A 234 -4.36 12.44 26.61
N LEU A 235 -3.77 13.16 25.67
CA LEU A 235 -2.91 12.59 24.62
C LEU A 235 -1.71 11.86 25.22
N GLU A 236 -0.99 12.48 26.15
CA GLU A 236 0.16 11.88 26.83
C GLU A 236 -0.20 10.60 27.59
N ASN A 237 -1.31 10.62 28.32
CA ASN A 237 -1.80 9.43 29.03
C ASN A 237 -2.11 8.27 28.09
N LEU A 238 -2.76 8.56 26.94
CA LEU A 238 -3.07 7.54 25.94
C LEU A 238 -1.82 7.00 25.25
N TYR A 239 -0.83 7.83 24.99
CA TYR A 239 0.47 7.38 24.46
C TYR A 239 1.16 6.43 25.43
N VAL A 240 1.24 6.77 26.72
CA VAL A 240 1.85 5.92 27.75
C VAL A 240 1.09 4.60 27.87
N GLU A 241 -0.24 4.65 27.89
CA GLU A 241 -1.07 3.44 27.93
C GLU A 241 -0.82 2.57 26.68
N ASN A 242 -0.82 3.16 25.49
CA ASN A 242 -0.65 2.43 24.25
C ASN A 242 0.75 1.82 24.11
N GLN A 243 1.79 2.50 24.58
CA GLN A 243 3.15 1.97 24.64
C GLN A 243 3.28 0.76 25.59
N SER A 244 2.40 0.63 26.57
CA SER A 244 2.39 -0.52 27.48
C SER A 244 1.73 -1.76 26.87
N ILE A 245 1.05 -1.64 25.72
CA ILE A 245 0.36 -2.73 25.05
C ILE A 245 1.26 -3.30 23.96
N TYR A 246 1.99 -4.37 24.30
CA TYR A 246 2.91 -5.01 23.35
C TYR A 246 2.93 -6.53 23.50
N VAL A 247 3.37 -7.20 22.47
CA VAL A 247 3.62 -8.65 22.47
C VAL A 247 5.12 -8.91 22.30
N ILE A 248 5.63 -9.91 23.01
CA ILE A 248 6.96 -10.46 22.77
C ILE A 248 6.80 -11.68 21.87
N VAL A 249 7.45 -11.60 20.71
CA VAL A 249 7.40 -12.64 19.68
C VAL A 249 8.79 -13.25 19.53
N MET A 250 8.85 -14.57 19.50
CA MET A 250 10.07 -15.32 19.25
C MET A 250 10.16 -15.71 17.77
N THR A 251 11.31 -15.46 17.18
CA THR A 251 11.62 -15.89 15.80
C THR A 251 12.04 -17.37 15.76
N ALA A 252 12.11 -17.98 14.58
CA ALA A 252 12.57 -19.35 14.40
C ALA A 252 14.00 -19.59 14.89
N ASP A 253 14.87 -18.59 14.83
CA ASP A 253 16.24 -18.62 15.35
C ASP A 253 16.35 -18.19 16.82
N LYS A 254 15.22 -18.21 17.55
CA LYS A 254 15.11 -17.95 19.00
C LYS A 254 15.51 -16.54 19.44
N ARG A 255 15.34 -15.56 18.60
CA ARG A 255 15.45 -14.15 18.97
C ARG A 255 14.10 -13.61 19.41
N GLU A 256 14.08 -12.92 20.54
CA GLU A 256 12.90 -12.23 21.02
C GLU A 256 12.80 -10.83 20.41
N LYS A 257 11.58 -10.43 20.06
CA LYS A 257 11.27 -9.08 19.61
C LYS A 257 10.00 -8.58 20.27
N GLN A 258 10.07 -7.39 20.83
CA GLN A 258 8.89 -6.66 21.28
C GLN A 258 8.24 -5.97 20.09
N ILE A 259 6.94 -6.19 19.90
CA ILE A 259 6.10 -5.57 18.89
C ILE A 259 4.99 -4.81 19.59
N GLN A 260 4.92 -3.51 19.37
CA GLN A 260 3.82 -2.66 19.84
C GLN A 260 2.56 -3.04 19.07
N LEU A 261 1.47 -3.34 19.77
CA LEU A 261 0.22 -3.74 19.10
C LEU A 261 -0.45 -2.58 18.35
N ALA A 262 -0.16 -1.34 18.72
CA ALA A 262 -0.60 -0.17 17.97
C ALA A 262 0.02 -0.05 16.57
N ASP A 263 1.22 -0.61 16.38
CA ASP A 263 1.92 -0.63 15.09
C ASP A 263 1.51 -1.81 14.21
N VAL A 264 0.66 -2.70 14.71
CA VAL A 264 0.16 -3.88 14.00
C VAL A 264 -1.16 -3.54 13.31
N VAL A 265 -1.19 -3.69 12.00
CA VAL A 265 -2.41 -3.51 11.19
C VAL A 265 -3.36 -4.69 11.40
N ARG A 266 -2.80 -5.89 11.35
CA ARG A 266 -3.47 -7.18 11.62
C ARG A 266 -2.45 -8.25 11.93
N PHE A 267 -2.93 -9.33 12.52
CA PHE A 267 -2.16 -10.56 12.66
C PHE A 267 -3.06 -11.78 12.43
N TYR A 268 -2.47 -12.89 12.01
CA TYR A 268 -3.20 -14.12 11.70
C TYR A 268 -2.25 -15.32 11.68
N GLN A 269 -2.81 -16.52 11.85
CA GLN A 269 -2.11 -17.81 11.80
C GLN A 269 -2.44 -18.52 10.48
N PRO A 270 -1.68 -18.31 9.38
CA PRO A 270 -2.06 -18.80 8.06
C PRO A 270 -2.12 -20.34 7.98
N ASN A 271 -1.34 -21.05 8.80
CA ASN A 271 -1.29 -22.51 8.79
C ASN A 271 -2.50 -23.14 9.48
N ASP A 272 -3.17 -22.42 10.39
CA ASP A 272 -4.37 -22.86 11.09
C ASP A 272 -5.66 -22.44 10.37
N MET A 273 -5.58 -21.45 9.47
CA MET A 273 -6.73 -20.93 8.74
C MET A 273 -7.26 -21.91 7.70
N ASN A 274 -8.58 -22.11 7.70
CA ASN A 274 -9.27 -22.82 6.63
C ASN A 274 -9.44 -21.97 5.36
N VAL A 275 -9.85 -22.58 4.25
CA VAL A 275 -9.98 -21.89 2.94
C VAL A 275 -10.97 -20.73 2.98
N PHE A 276 -12.06 -20.82 3.77
CA PHE A 276 -13.04 -19.75 3.90
C PHE A 276 -12.47 -18.55 4.64
N GLU A 277 -11.74 -18.77 5.71
CA GLU A 277 -11.05 -17.73 6.48
C GLU A 277 -9.98 -17.04 5.63
N LYS A 278 -9.18 -17.82 4.88
CA LYS A 278 -8.21 -17.28 3.92
C LYS A 278 -8.90 -16.44 2.83
N SER A 279 -10.04 -16.89 2.30
CA SER A 279 -10.80 -16.14 1.29
C SER A 279 -11.39 -14.85 1.85
N TRP A 280 -11.84 -14.87 3.10
CA TRP A 280 -12.32 -13.67 3.79
C TRP A 280 -11.18 -12.65 4.04
N LEU A 281 -10.04 -13.12 4.53
CA LEU A 281 -8.86 -12.29 4.72
C LEU A 281 -8.35 -11.72 3.39
N TYR A 282 -8.31 -12.54 2.33
CA TYR A 282 -8.00 -12.10 0.97
C TYR A 282 -8.91 -10.95 0.53
N SER A 283 -10.21 -11.09 0.71
CA SER A 283 -11.18 -10.06 0.32
C SER A 283 -10.98 -8.75 1.09
N LYS A 284 -10.66 -8.84 2.39
CA LYS A 284 -10.31 -7.69 3.23
C LYS A 284 -9.02 -6.99 2.74
N LYS A 285 -7.96 -7.76 2.47
CA LYS A 285 -6.69 -7.24 1.96
C LYS A 285 -6.86 -6.56 0.59
N PHE A 286 -7.63 -7.19 -0.30
CA PHE A 286 -7.91 -6.63 -1.62
C PHE A 286 -8.70 -5.32 -1.52
N TRP A 287 -9.74 -5.27 -0.68
CA TRP A 287 -10.52 -4.05 -0.47
C TRP A 287 -9.67 -2.94 0.12
N GLU A 288 -8.86 -3.24 1.12
CA GLU A 288 -7.93 -2.30 1.72
C GLU A 288 -6.95 -1.74 0.68
N PHE A 289 -6.37 -2.60 -0.16
CA PHE A 289 -5.48 -2.17 -1.23
C PHE A 289 -6.13 -1.14 -2.17
N VAL A 290 -7.40 -1.30 -2.50
CA VAL A 290 -8.12 -0.38 -3.40
C VAL A 290 -8.56 0.90 -2.68
N SER A 291 -8.92 0.83 -1.39
CA SER A 291 -9.61 1.91 -0.67
C SER A 291 -8.74 2.66 0.35
N ALA A 292 -7.62 2.09 0.78
CA ALA A 292 -6.79 2.69 1.80
C ALA A 292 -5.65 3.56 1.21
N GLU A 293 -5.02 4.32 2.09
CA GLU A 293 -3.83 5.09 1.79
C GLU A 293 -2.58 4.20 1.81
N PRO A 294 -1.53 4.57 1.07
CA PRO A 294 -0.26 3.86 1.10
C PRO A 294 0.42 4.01 2.47
N ARG A 295 1.13 2.95 2.84
CA ARG A 295 1.95 2.88 4.06
C ARG A 295 3.43 2.81 3.67
N GLU A 296 4.31 2.97 4.62
CA GLU A 296 5.77 2.81 4.52
C GLU A 296 6.36 3.16 3.15
N SER A 297 6.55 4.46 2.89
CA SER A 297 7.16 4.98 1.64
C SER A 297 6.50 4.46 0.34
N ASN A 298 5.18 4.20 0.37
CA ASN A 298 4.39 3.66 -0.74
C ASN A 298 4.75 2.22 -1.16
N THR A 299 5.40 1.45 -0.31
CA THR A 299 5.74 0.05 -0.59
C THR A 299 4.65 -0.92 -0.15
N GLU A 300 3.86 -0.54 0.86
CA GLU A 300 2.75 -1.31 1.40
C GLU A 300 1.50 -0.46 1.56
N GLY A 301 0.37 -1.10 1.86
CA GLY A 301 -0.93 -0.44 2.05
C GLY A 301 -1.73 -0.32 0.77
N GLY A 302 -2.51 0.75 0.66
CA GLY A 302 -3.43 0.96 -0.45
C GLY A 302 -2.87 1.84 -1.56
N VAL A 303 -3.61 1.88 -2.68
CA VAL A 303 -3.29 2.70 -3.85
C VAL A 303 -4.38 3.72 -4.16
N PHE A 304 -5.30 3.93 -3.23
CA PHE A 304 -6.45 4.83 -3.43
C PHE A 304 -6.07 6.23 -3.94
N PRO A 305 -5.08 6.96 -3.38
CA PRO A 305 -4.72 8.29 -3.86
C PRO A 305 -4.24 8.29 -5.31
N ALA A 306 -3.53 7.23 -5.74
CA ALA A 306 -3.07 7.10 -7.13
C ALA A 306 -4.25 6.84 -8.08
N ILE A 307 -5.21 5.99 -7.69
CA ILE A 307 -6.45 5.74 -8.45
C ILE A 307 -7.26 7.03 -8.55
N PHE A 308 -7.50 7.70 -7.41
CA PHE A 308 -8.26 8.94 -7.36
C PHE A 308 -7.60 10.03 -8.22
N GLY A 309 -6.28 10.20 -8.11
CA GLY A 309 -5.53 11.19 -8.89
C GLY A 309 -5.63 10.95 -10.40
N THR A 310 -5.51 9.69 -10.84
CA THR A 310 -5.63 9.35 -12.27
C THR A 310 -7.05 9.56 -12.80
N VAL A 311 -8.07 9.14 -12.06
CA VAL A 311 -9.48 9.34 -12.43
C VAL A 311 -9.80 10.83 -12.50
N MET A 312 -9.38 11.61 -11.49
CA MET A 312 -9.59 13.06 -11.45
C MET A 312 -8.90 13.76 -12.61
N MET A 313 -7.65 13.39 -12.93
CA MET A 313 -6.92 13.97 -14.06
C MET A 313 -7.61 13.67 -15.39
N VAL A 314 -8.05 12.42 -15.63
CA VAL A 314 -8.79 12.05 -16.85
C VAL A 314 -10.10 12.83 -16.95
N LEU A 315 -10.83 12.99 -15.84
CA LEU A 315 -12.09 13.74 -15.80
C LEU A 315 -11.85 15.23 -16.14
N LEU A 316 -10.87 15.86 -15.50
CA LEU A 316 -10.53 17.27 -15.75
C LEU A 316 -10.07 17.49 -17.20
N MET A 317 -9.20 16.58 -17.72
CA MET A 317 -8.78 16.64 -19.12
C MET A 317 -9.98 16.47 -20.06
N SER A 318 -10.90 15.56 -19.79
CA SER A 318 -12.10 15.37 -20.62
C SER A 318 -12.98 16.61 -20.65
N ILE A 319 -13.23 17.23 -19.49
CA ILE A 319 -13.99 18.48 -19.37
C ILE A 319 -13.32 19.61 -20.20
N ALA A 320 -12.00 19.69 -20.19
CA ALA A 320 -11.27 20.70 -20.94
C ALA A 320 -11.23 20.39 -22.46
N VAL A 321 -10.89 19.16 -22.83
CA VAL A 321 -10.62 18.78 -24.23
C VAL A 321 -11.90 18.65 -25.07
N VAL A 322 -12.99 18.15 -24.50
CA VAL A 322 -14.24 17.91 -25.25
C VAL A 322 -14.81 19.20 -25.85
N PRO A 323 -14.96 20.33 -25.14
CA PRO A 323 -15.45 21.57 -25.75
C PRO A 323 -14.56 22.07 -26.89
N PHE A 324 -13.23 22.04 -26.71
CA PHE A 324 -12.30 22.45 -27.75
C PHE A 324 -12.33 21.50 -28.97
N GLY A 325 -12.46 20.19 -28.72
CA GLY A 325 -12.62 19.19 -29.78
C GLY A 325 -13.90 19.42 -30.60
N VAL A 326 -15.01 19.72 -29.94
CA VAL A 326 -16.29 20.02 -30.61
C VAL A 326 -16.17 21.32 -31.43
N LEU A 327 -15.60 22.39 -30.87
CA LEU A 327 -15.38 23.64 -31.60
C LEU A 327 -14.47 23.43 -32.82
N ALA A 328 -13.38 22.68 -32.65
CA ALA A 328 -12.48 22.34 -33.75
C ALA A 328 -13.19 21.53 -34.86
N ALA A 329 -14.00 20.55 -34.47
CA ALA A 329 -14.77 19.74 -35.40
C ALA A 329 -15.78 20.59 -36.20
N ILE A 330 -16.51 21.48 -35.53
CA ILE A 330 -17.45 22.43 -36.17
C ILE A 330 -16.67 23.33 -37.11
N TYR A 331 -15.57 23.93 -36.67
CA TYR A 331 -14.75 24.79 -37.50
C TYR A 331 -14.25 24.08 -38.77
N LEU A 332 -13.72 22.87 -38.62
CA LEU A 332 -13.21 22.07 -39.73
C LEU A 332 -14.31 21.63 -40.70
N ASN A 333 -15.54 21.43 -40.21
CA ASN A 333 -16.66 21.01 -41.06
C ASN A 333 -17.33 22.16 -41.78
N GLU A 334 -17.58 23.28 -41.09
CA GLU A 334 -18.39 24.39 -41.59
C GLU A 334 -17.55 25.53 -42.21
N TYR A 335 -16.41 25.86 -41.61
CA TYR A 335 -15.66 27.09 -41.95
C TYR A 335 -14.33 26.85 -42.67
N ALA A 336 -13.73 25.66 -42.53
CA ALA A 336 -12.39 25.44 -43.08
C ALA A 336 -12.41 25.26 -44.60
N LYS A 337 -11.63 26.10 -45.34
CA LYS A 337 -11.46 25.98 -46.79
C LYS A 337 -10.71 24.70 -47.15
N GLN A 338 -11.19 23.97 -48.16
CA GLN A 338 -10.59 22.73 -48.65
C GLN A 338 -9.12 22.96 -49.07
N GLY A 339 -8.19 22.35 -48.34
CA GLY A 339 -6.75 22.44 -48.59
C GLY A 339 -6.06 21.10 -48.28
N ALA A 340 -4.77 20.96 -48.64
CA ALA A 340 -4.00 19.74 -48.41
C ALA A 340 -3.91 19.38 -46.90
N ILE A 341 -3.75 20.37 -46.02
CA ILE A 341 -3.66 20.23 -44.59
C ILE A 341 -4.98 19.75 -44.02
N ILE A 342 -6.11 20.35 -44.43
CA ILE A 342 -7.44 19.99 -43.93
C ILE A 342 -7.83 18.58 -44.37
N ARG A 343 -7.42 18.18 -45.57
CA ARG A 343 -7.62 16.82 -46.07
C ARG A 343 -6.82 15.80 -45.26
N MET A 344 -5.60 16.15 -44.82
CA MET A 344 -4.77 15.31 -43.98
C MET A 344 -5.34 15.15 -42.55
N ILE A 345 -5.94 16.20 -41.98
CA ILE A 345 -6.54 16.16 -40.63
C ILE A 345 -7.88 15.39 -40.61
N ARG A 346 -8.60 15.34 -41.75
CA ARG A 346 -9.87 14.62 -41.89
C ARG A 346 -9.70 13.10 -42.15
N LEU A 347 -8.49 12.64 -42.50
CA LEU A 347 -8.15 11.22 -42.60
C LEU A 347 -7.90 10.60 -41.26
#